data_3b1f88ab9e57f26b6cbab02e70c94126
#
_entry.id   3b1f88ab9e57f26b6cbab02e70c94126
#
_cell.length_a   1.000
_cell.length_b   1.000
_cell.length_c   1.000
_cell.angle_alpha   90.00
_cell.angle_beta   90.00
_cell.angle_gamma   90.00
#
_symmetry.space_group_name_H-M   'P 1'
#
loop_
_entity.id
_entity.type
_entity.pdbx_description
1 polymer ?
#
loop_
_entity_poly.entity_id
_entity_poly.type
_entity_poly.pdbx_seq_one_letter_code
_entity_poly.pdbx_strand_id
1 'polypeptide(L)'
;MDFREVESKWQKFWEEHPDLYKAQNVSSREKKYVLVEFPYPSGSGLHIGHTFTFTGGDVYARYLRMKGFEVLFPMGWDAFGLPTENYAXXXXXXXXXXXXXXXXXXXXXXXXXXXXXXXXXXXXXXXXXXXXXXXXXXXXXXXXXXXNWCPSCRIGLANEEVLQSKTGKNVCERCGAEVERRTISQWVVKITDYADRLIEGLEKTDFIDKVKAAQINWIGKSEGARVKFKIKNYDEELEVFTTRPDTLFGATFMVVAKEWAGKNGVRLKIMF
;
A
#
# COMPACT_ATOMS: atom_id res chain seq x y z
N MET A 1 -40.28 5.03 14.66
CA MET A 1 -39.60 5.90 13.70
C MET A 1 -39.22 5.07 12.49
N ASP A 2 -39.65 5.51 11.30
CA ASP A 2 -39.28 4.82 10.07
C ASP A 2 -37.90 5.38 9.60
N PHE A 3 -36.91 4.57 9.76
CA PHE A 3 -35.52 4.98 9.40
C PHE A 3 -35.38 5.26 7.89
N ARG A 4 -36.11 4.55 7.04
CA ARG A 4 -36.06 4.77 5.58
C ARG A 4 -36.58 6.14 5.19
N GLU A 5 -37.65 6.58 5.81
CA GLU A 5 -38.21 7.92 5.56
C GLU A 5 -37.22 9.00 6.02
N VAL A 6 -36.60 8.83 7.21
CA VAL A 6 -35.64 9.77 7.75
C VAL A 6 -34.41 9.82 6.84
N GLU A 7 -33.86 8.68 6.44
CA GLU A 7 -32.70 8.59 5.56
C GLU A 7 -32.98 9.28 4.22
N SER A 8 -34.09 8.96 3.58
CA SER A 8 -34.46 9.54 2.27
C SER A 8 -34.61 11.06 2.35
N LYS A 9 -35.28 11.53 3.42
CA LYS A 9 -35.45 12.97 3.68
C LYS A 9 -34.07 13.69 3.76
N TRP A 10 -33.14 13.14 4.57
CA TRP A 10 -31.87 13.80 4.79
C TRP A 10 -30.92 13.67 3.59
N GLN A 11 -30.94 12.55 2.88
CA GLN A 11 -30.18 12.37 1.65
C GLN A 11 -30.59 13.46 0.63
N LYS A 12 -31.89 13.60 0.39
CA LYS A 12 -32.40 14.63 -0.51
C LYS A 12 -32.00 16.04 -0.05
N PHE A 13 -32.13 16.33 1.23
CA PHE A 13 -31.75 17.63 1.79
C PHE A 13 -30.27 17.93 1.52
N TRP A 14 -29.39 16.95 1.77
CA TRP A 14 -27.96 17.11 1.57
C TRP A 14 -27.60 17.30 0.07
N GLU A 15 -28.29 16.62 -0.81
CA GLU A 15 -28.11 16.77 -2.27
C GLU A 15 -28.48 18.19 -2.71
N GLU A 16 -29.53 18.74 -2.13
CA GLU A 16 -30.01 20.10 -2.43
C GLU A 16 -29.15 21.19 -1.80
N HIS A 17 -28.32 20.84 -0.80
CA HIS A 17 -27.53 21.81 -0.02
C HIS A 17 -26.04 21.43 0.02
N PRO A 18 -25.35 21.37 -1.13
CA PRO A 18 -23.94 20.95 -1.17
C PRO A 18 -22.99 21.89 -0.41
N ASP A 19 -23.39 23.13 -0.21
CA ASP A 19 -22.58 24.11 0.53
C ASP A 19 -22.33 23.72 1.99
N LEU A 20 -23.18 22.84 2.56
CA LEU A 20 -22.98 22.32 3.90
C LEU A 20 -21.65 21.58 4.07
N TYR A 21 -21.09 21.07 2.98
CA TYR A 21 -19.88 20.24 3.00
C TYR A 21 -18.65 20.92 2.43
N LYS A 22 -18.82 22.12 1.85
CA LYS A 22 -17.68 22.88 1.30
C LYS A 22 -16.78 23.39 2.41
N ALA A 23 -15.50 23.08 2.32
CA ALA A 23 -14.49 23.70 3.16
C ALA A 23 -14.07 25.03 2.54
N GLN A 24 -13.90 26.04 3.35
CA GLN A 24 -13.49 27.37 2.89
C GLN A 24 -12.01 27.61 3.14
N ASN A 25 -11.31 28.11 2.13
CA ASN A 25 -9.88 28.42 2.26
C ASN A 25 -9.64 29.53 3.28
N VAL A 26 -10.54 30.52 3.29
CA VAL A 26 -10.47 31.64 4.23
C VAL A 26 -11.67 31.54 5.18
N SER A 27 -11.39 31.30 6.43
CA SER A 27 -12.41 31.13 7.47
C SER A 27 -11.82 31.58 8.81
N SER A 28 -12.65 32.22 9.64
CA SER A 28 -12.28 32.56 11.03
C SER A 28 -12.41 31.35 11.97
N ARG A 29 -13.03 30.27 11.49
CA ARG A 29 -13.22 29.04 12.26
C ARG A 29 -11.91 28.25 12.34
N GLU A 30 -11.70 27.53 13.43
CA GLU A 30 -10.59 26.59 13.54
C GLU A 30 -10.75 25.48 12.48
N LYS A 31 -9.68 25.20 11.76
CA LYS A 31 -9.69 24.24 10.66
C LYS A 31 -9.38 22.83 11.13
N LYS A 32 -10.09 21.86 10.60
CA LYS A 32 -9.83 20.43 10.83
C LYS A 32 -9.76 19.71 9.48
N TYR A 33 -8.78 18.83 9.36
CA TYR A 33 -8.60 18.00 8.17
C TYR A 33 -8.86 16.54 8.59
N VAL A 34 -9.94 15.97 8.07
CA VAL A 34 -10.30 14.56 8.30
C VAL A 34 -9.94 13.80 7.06
N LEU A 35 -9.11 12.77 7.20
CA LEU A 35 -8.57 12.02 6.05
C LEU A 35 -8.97 10.55 6.15
N VAL A 36 -9.47 10.02 5.04
CA VAL A 36 -9.65 8.57 4.83
C VAL A 36 -8.96 8.21 3.52
N GLU A 37 -8.57 6.94 3.36
CA GLU A 37 -7.96 6.48 2.12
C GLU A 37 -9.01 6.50 0.99
N PHE A 38 -8.58 6.94 -0.20
CA PHE A 38 -9.43 6.85 -1.38
C PHE A 38 -9.48 5.39 -1.83
N PRO A 39 -10.68 4.88 -2.17
CA PRO A 39 -10.77 3.50 -2.65
C PRO A 39 -10.26 3.37 -4.08
N TYR A 40 -9.75 2.19 -4.40
CA TYR A 40 -9.45 1.83 -5.79
C TYR A 40 -10.75 1.49 -6.52
N PRO A 41 -10.91 1.88 -7.80
CA PRO A 41 -11.98 1.34 -8.64
C PRO A 41 -11.60 -0.07 -9.12
N SER A 42 -11.56 -1.03 -8.20
CA SER A 42 -11.04 -2.39 -8.41
C SER A 42 -12.12 -3.47 -8.33
N GLY A 43 -13.40 -3.07 -8.32
CA GLY A 43 -14.53 -4.00 -8.25
C GLY A 43 -15.84 -3.35 -8.62
N SER A 44 -16.91 -4.11 -8.60
CA SER A 44 -18.26 -3.64 -8.94
C SER A 44 -18.86 -2.69 -7.90
N GLY A 45 -18.23 -2.58 -6.73
CA GLY A 45 -18.68 -1.71 -5.65
C GLY A 45 -17.74 -1.72 -4.46
N LEU A 46 -18.14 -1.05 -3.42
CA LEU A 46 -17.37 -1.00 -2.17
C LEU A 46 -17.66 -2.22 -1.30
N HIS A 47 -16.68 -2.67 -0.55
CA HIS A 47 -16.85 -3.77 0.41
C HIS A 47 -17.03 -3.22 1.83
N ILE A 48 -17.38 -4.10 2.76
CA ILE A 48 -17.70 -3.75 4.15
C ILE A 48 -16.53 -2.99 4.85
N GLY A 49 -15.30 -3.27 4.47
CA GLY A 49 -14.13 -2.55 4.99
C GLY A 49 -14.17 -1.07 4.65
N HIS A 50 -14.52 -0.73 3.42
CA HIS A 50 -14.72 0.67 3.00
C HIS A 50 -15.82 1.34 3.81
N THR A 51 -16.96 0.62 3.98
CA THR A 51 -18.10 1.14 4.75
C THR A 51 -17.68 1.47 6.17
N PHE A 52 -16.93 0.58 6.81
CA PHE A 52 -16.42 0.79 8.17
C PHE A 52 -15.58 2.06 8.27
N THR A 53 -14.58 2.19 7.40
CA THR A 53 -13.64 3.33 7.43
C THR A 53 -14.34 4.65 7.10
N PHE A 54 -15.13 4.65 6.01
CA PHE A 54 -15.75 5.89 5.52
C PHE A 54 -16.85 6.38 6.45
N THR A 55 -17.62 5.48 7.05
CA THR A 55 -18.66 5.85 8.02
C THR A 55 -18.03 6.55 9.24
N GLY A 56 -16.93 6.00 9.75
CA GLY A 56 -16.21 6.62 10.87
C GLY A 56 -15.75 8.03 10.55
N GLY A 57 -15.13 8.20 9.38
CA GLY A 57 -14.66 9.51 8.91
C GLY A 57 -15.79 10.50 8.71
N ASP A 58 -16.88 10.06 8.07
CA ASP A 58 -18.04 10.92 7.79
C ASP A 58 -18.74 11.38 9.06
N VAL A 59 -19.00 10.45 9.99
CA VAL A 59 -19.62 10.78 11.29
C VAL A 59 -18.76 11.81 12.03
N TYR A 60 -17.44 11.60 12.07
CA TYR A 60 -16.52 12.51 12.77
C TYR A 60 -16.51 13.89 12.09
N ALA A 61 -16.45 13.93 10.76
CA ALA A 61 -16.47 15.20 10.02
C ALA A 61 -17.76 15.98 10.26
N ARG A 62 -18.92 15.30 10.26
CA ARG A 62 -20.21 15.94 10.56
C ARG A 62 -20.25 16.46 12.00
N TYR A 63 -19.77 15.65 12.94
CA TYR A 63 -19.70 16.07 14.35
C TYR A 63 -18.86 17.37 14.50
N LEU A 64 -17.68 17.41 13.86
CA LEU A 64 -16.83 18.61 13.91
C LEU A 64 -17.50 19.84 13.30
N ARG A 65 -18.22 19.67 12.18
CA ARG A 65 -18.98 20.78 11.58
C ARG A 65 -20.06 21.29 12.54
N MET A 66 -20.77 20.37 13.20
CA MET A 66 -21.78 20.73 14.21
C MET A 66 -21.17 21.48 15.40
N LYS A 67 -19.89 21.21 15.71
CA LYS A 67 -19.14 21.92 16.75
C LYS A 67 -18.60 23.29 16.28
N GLY A 68 -18.84 23.66 15.03
CA GLY A 68 -18.44 24.95 14.49
C GLY A 68 -17.06 25.00 13.84
N PHE A 69 -16.40 23.85 13.66
CA PHE A 69 -15.12 23.81 12.95
C PHE A 69 -15.29 23.95 11.44
N GLU A 70 -14.27 24.47 10.78
CA GLU A 70 -14.15 24.46 9.33
C GLU A 70 -13.50 23.12 8.94
N VAL A 71 -14.25 22.22 8.29
CA VAL A 71 -13.80 20.83 8.09
C VAL A 71 -13.55 20.52 6.63
N LEU A 72 -12.31 20.15 6.32
CA LEU A 72 -11.95 19.55 5.01
C LEU A 72 -12.01 18.03 5.16
N PHE A 73 -12.94 17.39 4.44
CA PHE A 73 -13.08 15.95 4.38
C PHE A 73 -13.18 15.54 2.90
N PRO A 74 -12.02 15.40 2.23
CA PRO A 74 -12.04 15.08 0.79
C PRO A 74 -12.36 13.60 0.55
N MET A 75 -13.07 13.33 -0.52
CA MET A 75 -13.32 11.97 -1.05
C MET A 75 -12.97 11.93 -2.52
N GLY A 76 -12.49 10.79 -2.98
CA GLY A 76 -12.10 10.62 -4.38
C GLY A 76 -11.78 9.17 -4.68
N TRP A 77 -11.08 8.94 -5.78
CA TRP A 77 -10.66 7.62 -6.23
C TRP A 77 -9.15 7.56 -6.37
N ASP A 78 -8.56 6.46 -5.89
CA ASP A 78 -7.18 6.10 -6.21
C ASP A 78 -7.22 5.31 -7.52
N ALA A 79 -7.23 6.04 -8.63
CA ALA A 79 -7.58 5.47 -9.92
C ALA A 79 -6.43 4.78 -10.67
N PHE A 80 -5.20 4.90 -10.17
CA PHE A 80 -4.02 4.35 -10.85
C PHE A 80 -3.39 3.24 -10.03
N GLY A 81 -2.77 2.30 -10.73
CA GLY A 81 -2.05 1.18 -10.12
C GLY A 81 -2.66 -0.17 -10.46
N LEU A 82 -2.02 -1.23 -9.96
CA LEU A 82 -2.37 -2.61 -10.29
C LEU A 82 -3.83 -2.99 -9.98
N PRO A 83 -4.39 -2.61 -8.83
CA PRO A 83 -5.78 -3.01 -8.55
C PRO A 83 -6.77 -2.52 -9.61
N THR A 84 -6.64 -1.28 -10.03
CA THR A 84 -7.49 -0.68 -11.07
C THR A 84 -7.22 -1.31 -12.44
N GLU A 85 -5.95 -1.46 -12.80
CA GLU A 85 -5.55 -2.07 -14.09
C GLU A 85 -6.03 -3.52 -14.18
N ASN A 86 -5.89 -4.26 -13.12
CA ASN A 86 -6.34 -5.66 -13.06
C ASN A 86 -7.86 -5.76 -13.23
N TYR A 87 -8.59 -4.88 -12.62
CA TYR A 87 -10.05 -4.86 -12.76
C TYR A 87 -10.46 -4.41 -14.17
N ALA A 88 -9.84 -3.43 -14.69
CA ALA A 88 -10.09 -2.99 -16.08
C ALA A 88 -9.80 -4.10 -17.10
N UNK A 89 -8.82 -4.59 -16.96
CA UNK A 89 -8.40 -5.69 -17.82
C UNK A 89 -9.28 -6.91 -17.70
N UNK A 90 -9.96 -6.92 -16.52
CA UNK A 90 -10.78 -8.07 -16.42
C UNK A 90 -12.20 -7.76 -16.76
N UNK A 91 -12.68 -6.57 -16.45
CA UNK A 91 -14.03 -6.14 -16.61
C UNK A 91 -14.08 -5.09 -17.71
N UNK A 92 -13.61 -5.23 -18.67
CA UNK A 92 -13.61 -4.38 -19.79
C UNK A 92 -14.36 -3.10 -19.60
N UNK A 93 -14.16 -2.27 -19.31
CA UNK A 93 -14.74 -0.98 -19.24
C UNK A 93 -15.71 -0.71 -18.08
N UNK A 94 -15.91 -1.47 -17.49
CA UNK A 94 -16.79 -1.31 -16.38
C UNK A 94 -16.22 -0.54 -15.22
N UNK A 95 -15.17 -0.29 -15.29
CA UNK A 95 -14.48 0.40 -14.30
C UNK A 95 -15.01 1.80 -14.03
N UNK A 96 -15.39 2.28 -14.86
CA UNK A 96 -15.92 3.59 -14.73
C UNK A 96 -17.30 3.55 -14.14
N UNK A 97 -17.96 2.73 -14.48
CA UNK A 97 -19.26 2.56 -13.96
C UNK A 97 -19.26 2.06 -12.55
N UNK A 98 -18.49 1.35 -12.35
CA UNK A 98 -18.31 0.87 -11.05
C UNK A 98 -17.85 1.96 -10.13
N UNK A 99 -17.29 2.66 -10.63
CA UNK A 99 -16.79 3.73 -9.93
C UNK A 99 -17.86 4.70 -9.56
N UNK A 100 -18.55 4.78 -10.34
CA UNK A 100 -19.61 5.67 -10.12
C UNK A 100 -20.61 5.13 -9.12
N UNK A 101 -20.76 4.11 -9.23
CA UNK A 101 -21.67 3.49 -8.30
C UNK A 101 -21.11 3.45 -6.92
N UNK A 102 -20.10 3.33 -6.88
CA UNK A 102 -19.44 3.30 -5.67
C UNK A 102 -19.24 4.67 -5.12
N UNK A 103 -19.24 5.43 -5.86
CA UNK A 103 -19.17 6.75 -5.49
C UNK A 103 -20.38 7.19 -4.81
N UNK A 104 -21.19 6.71 -5.24
CA UNK A 104 -22.44 7.06 -4.68
C UNK A 104 -22.51 6.65 -3.25
N UNK A 105 -22.04 5.73 -3.10
CA UNK A 105 -22.00 5.29 -1.79
C UNK A 105 -21.05 6.09 -0.95
N UNK A 106 -20.17 6.35 -1.40
CA UNK A 106 -19.22 7.10 -0.79
C UNK A 106 -19.49 8.55 -0.86
N UNK A 107 -20.10 8.71 -1.70
CA UNK A 107 -20.40 10.05 -1.91
C UNK A 107 -21.39 10.60 -0.97
N UNK A 108 -21.98 9.87 -0.71
CA UNK A 108 -22.88 10.35 0.18
C UNK A 108 -22.26 11.03 1.32
N UNK A 109 -21.39 10.66 1.55
CA UNK A 109 -20.69 11.21 2.58
C UNK A 109 -19.88 12.35 2.20
N UNK A 110 -19.54 12.18 1.38
CA UNK A 110 -18.60 13.13 1.12
C UNK A 110 -19.12 14.10 0.14
N UNK A 111 -19.86 14.59 0.50
CA UNK A 111 -20.21 15.51 -0.36
C UNK A 111 -19.07 15.87 -1.13
N UNK A 112 -19.25 15.55 -1.93
CA UNK A 112 -18.33 15.72 -2.89
C UNK A 112 -17.64 17.00 -3.01
N UNK A 113 -17.05 17.28 -2.08
CA UNK A 113 -16.22 18.39 -2.26
C UNK A 113 -15.55 18.19 -3.56
N UNK A 114 -15.48 17.90 -4.07
CA UNK A 114 -14.83 17.67 -5.23
C UNK A 114 -14.53 16.20 -5.39
N UNK A 115 -15.14 15.74 -5.83
CA UNK A 115 -14.83 14.47 -6.21
C UNK A 115 -13.48 14.48 -6.87
N UNK A 116 -12.72 14.60 -6.35
CA UNK A 116 -11.42 14.48 -6.79
C UNK A 116 -11.22 13.11 -7.27
N UNK A 117 -11.23 13.11 -8.24
CA UNK A 117 -10.82 11.91 -8.84
C UNK A 117 -9.36 11.83 -8.56
N UNK A 118 -9.06 11.19 -7.92
CA UNK A 118 -7.77 11.01 -7.49
C UNK A 118 -6.78 10.90 -8.54
N UNK A 119 -7.24 10.66 -9.25
CA UNK A 119 -6.46 10.46 -10.38
C UNK A 119 -6.45 11.65 -11.26
N UNK A 120 -7.09 12.27 -10.93
CA UNK A 120 -7.15 13.36 -11.81
C UNK A 120 -5.75 13.86 -12.09
N UNK A 121 -5.76 14.77 -12.70
CA UNK A 121 -4.53 15.42 -13.02
C UNK A 121 -3.71 15.88 -11.82
N UNK A 122 -4.42 16.10 -10.94
CA UNK A 122 -3.78 16.53 -9.75
C UNK A 122 -2.97 15.47 -9.08
N UNK A 123 -3.48 14.45 -9.11
CA UNK A 123 -2.81 13.31 -8.55
C UNK A 123 -1.61 12.90 -9.36
N UNK A 124 -1.78 13.05 -10.46
CA UNK A 124 -0.66 12.79 -11.32
C UNK A 124 0.44 13.82 -11.15
N UNK A 125 0.08 14.87 -10.90
CA UNK A 125 1.01 15.91 -10.65
C UNK A 125 1.67 15.77 -9.30
N UNK A 126 0.95 15.30 -8.56
CA UNK A 126 1.47 15.04 -7.26
C UNK A 126 2.40 13.87 -7.27
N UNK A 127 2.05 13.03 -7.90
CA UNK A 127 2.88 11.85 -8.05
C UNK A 127 4.16 12.13 -8.82
N UNK A 128 4.02 12.91 -9.68
CA UNK A 128 5.18 13.37 -10.41
C UNK A 128 6.05 14.30 -9.57
N UNK A 129 5.47 14.93 -8.85
CA UNK A 129 6.16 15.76 -7.93
C UNK A 129 6.83 14.96 -6.83
N UNK A 130 6.18 13.99 -6.46
CA UNK A 130 6.73 13.12 -5.46
C UNK A 130 7.86 12.30 -6.03
N UNK A 131 7.71 11.92 -7.15
CA UNK A 131 8.73 11.20 -7.85
C UNK A 131 9.93 12.09 -8.16
N UNK A 132 9.68 13.24 -8.42
CA UNK A 132 10.69 14.19 -8.64
C UNK A 132 11.40 14.60 -7.35
N UNK A 133 10.70 14.58 -6.48
CA UNK A 133 11.29 14.83 -5.19
C UNK A 133 12.09 13.68 -4.72
N UNK A 134 11.55 12.53 -4.96
CA UNK A 134 12.23 11.32 -4.56
C UNK A 134 13.45 11.02 -5.43
N UNK A 135 13.37 11.50 -6.54
CA UNK A 135 14.51 11.39 -7.40
C UNK A 135 15.60 12.40 -7.02
N UNK A 136 15.16 13.44 -6.61
CA UNK A 136 16.06 14.46 -6.17
C UNK A 136 16.69 14.16 -4.84
N UNK A 137 15.93 13.49 -4.17
CA UNK A 137 16.45 13.11 -2.88
C UNK A 137 17.25 11.82 -3.00
N UNK A 138 17.35 11.24 -4.11
CA UNK A 138 18.01 10.02 -4.40
C UNK A 138 17.37 8.83 -3.81
N UNK A 139 16.22 8.98 -3.53
CA UNK A 139 15.31 8.03 -3.04
C UNK A 139 14.82 7.08 -4.13
N UNK A 140 14.93 7.42 -5.34
CA UNK A 140 14.45 6.59 -6.42
C UNK A 140 15.65 6.06 -7.18
N UNK A 141 15.54 4.80 -7.55
CA UNK A 141 16.60 4.26 -8.34
C UNK A 141 16.04 3.36 -9.40
N UNK A 142 16.52 3.19 -10.39
CA UNK A 142 16.10 2.24 -11.37
C UNK A 142 16.79 0.95 -11.02
N UNK A 143 15.99 0.07 -10.69
CA UNK A 143 16.48 -1.21 -10.38
C UNK A 143 15.73 -2.28 -11.13
N UNK A 144 16.25 -3.34 -11.18
CA UNK A 144 15.62 -4.47 -11.82
C UNK A 144 14.97 -5.23 -10.72
N UNK A 145 13.79 -5.09 -10.72
CA UNK A 145 12.95 -5.75 -9.76
C UNK A 145 12.41 -7.02 -10.34
N UNK A 146 12.38 -8.01 -9.67
CA UNK A 146 11.85 -9.24 -10.08
C UNK A 146 10.41 -9.23 -9.79
N UNK A 147 9.62 -8.98 -10.65
CA UNK A 147 8.20 -9.00 -10.65
C UNK A 147 7.69 -10.39 -10.97
N ASN A 148 6.49 -10.76 -10.26
CA ASN A 148 5.67 -11.91 -10.68
C ASN A 148 4.84 -11.45 -11.90
N TRP A 149 4.82 -12.27 -12.90
CA TRP A 149 4.15 -11.91 -14.17
C TRP A 149 3.21 -13.02 -14.59
N CYS A 150 1.98 -12.66 -14.87
CA CYS A 150 1.04 -13.60 -15.47
C CYS A 150 1.05 -13.45 -16.99
N PRO A 151 1.53 -14.47 -17.73
CA PRO A 151 1.58 -14.38 -19.20
C PRO A 151 0.20 -14.38 -19.86
N SER A 152 -0.78 -14.95 -19.20
CA SER A 152 -2.17 -15.01 -19.70
C SER A 152 -2.87 -13.64 -19.54
N CYS A 153 -2.82 -13.08 -18.33
CA CYS A 153 -3.43 -11.76 -18.06
C CYS A 153 -2.55 -10.59 -18.58
N ARG A 154 -1.27 -10.85 -18.81
CA ARG A 154 -0.27 -9.86 -19.27
C ARG A 154 -0.09 -8.72 -18.27
N ILE A 155 -0.05 -9.08 -16.98
CA ILE A 155 0.06 -8.11 -15.88
C ILE A 155 1.12 -8.55 -14.88
N GLY A 156 1.64 -7.58 -14.13
CA GLY A 156 2.42 -7.84 -12.93
C GLY A 156 1.48 -8.22 -11.79
N LEU A 157 1.97 -9.08 -10.90
CA LEU A 157 1.21 -9.55 -9.75
C LEU A 157 1.96 -9.23 -8.45
N ALA A 158 1.24 -8.76 -7.46
CA ALA A 158 1.75 -8.67 -6.10
C ALA A 158 1.95 -10.09 -5.54
N ASN A 159 2.76 -10.22 -4.50
CA ASN A 159 3.03 -11.55 -3.92
C ASN A 159 1.75 -12.23 -3.43
N GLU A 160 0.81 -11.43 -2.93
CA GLU A 160 -0.48 -11.89 -2.40
C GLU A 160 -1.41 -12.43 -3.49
N GLU A 161 -1.17 -12.05 -4.75
CA GLU A 161 -1.96 -12.49 -5.92
C GLU A 161 -1.39 -13.77 -6.55
N VAL A 162 -0.34 -14.34 -5.96
CA VAL A 162 0.29 -15.57 -6.42
C VAL A 162 -0.09 -16.70 -5.46
N LEU A 163 -0.86 -17.66 -5.96
CA LEU A 163 -1.30 -18.79 -5.17
C LEU A 163 -0.48 -20.03 -5.47
N GLN A 164 -0.49 -20.99 -4.55
CA GLN A 164 0.08 -22.32 -4.77
C GLN A 164 -1.01 -23.25 -5.33
N SER A 165 -0.75 -23.81 -6.47
CA SER A 165 -1.62 -24.86 -7.06
C SER A 165 -1.49 -26.16 -6.27
N LYS A 166 -2.40 -27.10 -6.50
CA LYS A 166 -2.34 -28.45 -5.90
C LYS A 166 -1.05 -29.21 -6.28
N THR A 167 -0.40 -28.81 -7.36
CA THR A 167 0.86 -29.40 -7.82
C THR A 167 2.10 -28.64 -7.33
N GLY A 168 1.92 -27.66 -6.46
CA GLY A 168 3.00 -26.85 -5.89
C GLY A 168 3.55 -25.77 -6.79
N LYS A 169 2.90 -25.48 -7.93
CA LYS A 169 3.32 -24.42 -8.84
C LYS A 169 2.70 -23.08 -8.41
N ASN A 170 3.42 -22.00 -8.64
CA ASN A 170 2.93 -20.66 -8.47
C ASN A 170 1.96 -20.30 -9.60
N VAL A 171 0.73 -19.96 -9.25
CA VAL A 171 -0.31 -19.64 -10.24
C VAL A 171 -0.97 -18.30 -9.92
N CYS A 172 -1.45 -17.66 -10.95
CA CYS A 172 -2.20 -16.40 -10.85
C CYS A 172 -3.55 -16.66 -10.16
N GLU A 173 -3.86 -15.92 -9.09
CA GLU A 173 -5.11 -16.09 -8.35
C GLU A 173 -6.35 -15.89 -9.25
N ARG A 174 -6.18 -15.09 -10.30
CA ARG A 174 -7.27 -14.64 -11.15
C ARG A 174 -7.61 -15.66 -12.25
N CYS A 175 -6.59 -16.13 -12.98
CA CYS A 175 -6.82 -16.97 -14.17
C CYS A 175 -6.24 -18.39 -14.03
N GLY A 176 -5.50 -18.68 -12.96
CA GLY A 176 -4.89 -19.98 -12.72
C GLY A 176 -3.67 -20.30 -13.57
N ALA A 177 -3.26 -19.41 -14.47
CA ALA A 177 -2.06 -19.64 -15.31
C ALA A 177 -0.80 -19.63 -14.46
N GLU A 178 0.18 -20.42 -14.84
CA GLU A 178 1.48 -20.48 -14.15
C GLU A 178 2.16 -19.12 -14.24
N VAL A 179 2.67 -18.64 -13.09
CA VAL A 179 3.29 -17.33 -12.94
C VAL A 179 4.78 -17.44 -13.27
N GLU A 180 5.26 -16.50 -14.07
CA GLU A 180 6.67 -16.38 -14.41
C GLU A 180 7.35 -15.31 -13.54
N ARG A 181 8.65 -15.50 -13.31
CA ARG A 181 9.48 -14.44 -12.71
C ARG A 181 10.13 -13.69 -13.86
N ARG A 182 9.85 -12.40 -13.94
CA ARG A 182 10.48 -11.52 -14.93
C ARG A 182 11.28 -10.43 -14.25
N THR A 183 12.42 -10.14 -14.81
CA THR A 183 13.22 -8.99 -14.39
C THR A 183 12.82 -7.81 -15.26
N ILE A 184 12.27 -6.79 -14.62
CA ILE A 184 11.79 -5.59 -15.29
C ILE A 184 12.53 -4.40 -14.69
N SER A 185 12.98 -3.49 -15.53
CA SER A 185 13.56 -2.23 -15.08
C SER A 185 12.44 -1.33 -14.57
N GLN A 186 12.49 -0.98 -13.29
CA GLN A 186 11.46 -0.18 -12.64
C GLN A 186 12.05 0.89 -11.76
N TRP A 187 11.28 1.93 -11.55
CA TRP A 187 11.58 2.92 -10.51
C TRP A 187 11.36 2.30 -9.13
N VAL A 188 12.35 2.43 -8.27
CA VAL A 188 12.30 1.90 -6.91
C VAL A 188 12.55 3.05 -5.93
N VAL A 189 11.79 3.08 -4.84
CA VAL A 189 11.98 4.06 -3.77
C VAL A 189 12.74 3.39 -2.62
N LYS A 190 13.78 4.03 -2.13
CA LYS A 190 14.61 3.51 -1.03
C LYS A 190 13.92 3.75 0.32
N ILE A 191 12.78 3.11 0.51
CA ILE A 191 11.97 3.32 1.73
C ILE A 191 12.70 2.93 3.01
N THR A 192 13.64 1.98 2.92
CA THR A 192 14.42 1.52 4.08
C THR A 192 15.32 2.61 4.68
N ASP A 193 15.72 3.61 3.88
CA ASP A 193 16.52 4.73 4.38
C ASP A 193 15.74 5.59 5.38
N TYR A 194 14.42 5.45 5.41
CA TYR A 194 13.53 6.21 6.29
C TYR A 194 13.07 5.39 7.51
N ALA A 195 13.49 4.14 7.63
CA ALA A 195 12.99 3.21 8.64
C ALA A 195 13.15 3.75 10.08
N ASP A 196 14.36 4.20 10.42
CA ASP A 196 14.61 4.77 11.75
C ASP A 196 13.78 6.03 12.00
N ARG A 197 13.74 6.94 11.00
CA ARG A 197 12.98 8.19 11.11
C ARG A 197 11.47 7.93 11.25
N LEU A 198 10.96 6.86 10.65
CA LEU A 198 9.56 6.47 10.79
C LEU A 198 9.26 6.02 12.23
N ILE A 199 10.18 5.22 12.82
CA ILE A 199 10.04 4.80 14.21
C ILE A 199 10.08 6.03 15.15
N GLU A 200 11.10 6.88 14.98
CA GLU A 200 11.26 8.10 15.79
C GLU A 200 10.07 9.05 15.65
N GLY A 201 9.53 9.14 14.43
CA GLY A 201 8.40 10.01 14.12
C GLY A 201 7.11 9.64 14.86
N LEU A 202 6.98 8.38 15.30
CA LEU A 202 5.80 7.93 16.04
C LEU A 202 5.63 8.66 17.38
N GLU A 203 6.72 9.17 17.95
CA GLU A 203 6.69 9.97 19.18
C GLU A 203 5.91 11.27 18.97
N LYS A 204 5.85 11.77 17.76
CA LYS A 204 5.19 13.04 17.40
C LYS A 204 3.73 12.85 16.96
N THR A 205 3.22 11.60 17.01
CA THR A 205 1.87 11.28 16.56
C THR A 205 0.96 10.91 17.73
N ASP A 206 -0.31 11.17 17.57
CA ASP A 206 -1.34 10.76 18.54
C ASP A 206 -1.97 9.41 18.15
N PHE A 207 -1.23 8.57 17.42
CA PHE A 207 -1.70 7.23 17.10
C PHE A 207 -1.87 6.40 18.38
N ILE A 208 -2.89 5.56 18.39
CA ILE A 208 -3.11 4.62 19.50
C ILE A 208 -1.93 3.62 19.56
N ASP A 209 -1.63 3.12 20.74
CA ASP A 209 -0.47 2.24 20.98
C ASP A 209 -0.43 1.03 20.05
N LYS A 210 -1.59 0.43 19.77
CA LYS A 210 -1.68 -0.72 18.85
C LYS A 210 -1.15 -0.38 17.45
N VAL A 211 -1.44 0.82 16.96
CA VAL A 211 -0.98 1.27 15.64
C VAL A 211 0.52 1.54 15.66
N LYS A 212 1.02 2.21 16.73
CA LYS A 212 2.47 2.44 16.90
C LYS A 212 3.23 1.11 16.93
N ALA A 213 2.77 0.16 17.74
CA ALA A 213 3.38 -1.16 17.85
C ALA A 213 3.38 -1.91 16.51
N ALA A 214 2.28 -1.83 15.77
CA ALA A 214 2.18 -2.49 14.46
C ALA A 214 3.20 -1.92 13.46
N GLN A 215 3.40 -0.60 13.45
CA GLN A 215 4.38 0.03 12.57
C GLN A 215 5.82 -0.34 12.94
N ILE A 216 6.15 -0.32 14.24
CA ILE A 216 7.47 -0.70 14.74
C ILE A 216 7.77 -2.15 14.36
N ASN A 217 6.81 -3.04 14.61
CA ASN A 217 6.96 -4.47 14.29
C ASN A 217 7.08 -4.73 12.79
N TRP A 218 6.36 -3.95 11.97
CA TRP A 218 6.45 -4.06 10.51
C TRP A 218 7.84 -3.67 10.00
N ILE A 219 8.41 -2.58 10.53
CA ILE A 219 9.77 -2.15 10.19
C ILE A 219 10.77 -3.21 10.67
N GLY A 220 10.57 -3.75 11.86
CA GLY A 220 11.32 -4.89 12.36
C GLY A 220 12.81 -4.61 12.52
N LYS A 221 13.17 -3.44 13.08
CA LYS A 221 14.57 -3.10 13.32
C LYS A 221 15.22 -4.17 14.18
N SER A 222 16.36 -4.68 13.73
CA SER A 222 17.16 -5.66 14.46
C SER A 222 18.62 -5.25 14.50
N GLU A 223 19.27 -5.55 15.61
CA GLU A 223 20.70 -5.30 15.79
C GLU A 223 21.43 -6.62 15.89
N GLY A 224 22.64 -6.66 15.36
CA GLY A 224 23.42 -7.89 15.34
C GLY A 224 24.84 -7.65 14.82
N ALA A 225 25.52 -8.73 14.56
CA ALA A 225 26.90 -8.71 14.09
C ALA A 225 27.04 -9.32 12.70
N ARG A 226 27.92 -8.74 11.91
CA ARG A 226 28.38 -9.34 10.66
C ARG A 226 29.60 -10.17 10.98
N VAL A 227 29.60 -11.43 10.57
CA VAL A 227 30.69 -12.38 10.85
C VAL A 227 31.15 -12.95 9.52
N LYS A 228 32.47 -13.00 9.34
CA LYS A 228 33.09 -13.57 8.13
C LYS A 228 33.68 -14.93 8.46
N PHE A 229 33.33 -15.90 7.66
CA PHE A 229 33.86 -17.25 7.74
C PHE A 229 34.73 -17.53 6.54
N LYS A 230 35.97 -17.94 6.77
CA LYS A 230 36.85 -18.40 5.68
C LYS A 230 36.38 -19.77 5.18
N ILE A 231 36.38 -19.94 3.90
CA ILE A 231 35.99 -21.22 3.27
C ILE A 231 37.26 -22.00 2.99
N LYS A 232 37.39 -23.19 3.57
CA LYS A 232 38.57 -24.03 3.39
C LYS A 232 38.81 -24.34 1.91
N ASN A 233 40.04 -24.10 1.46
CA ASN A 233 40.50 -24.32 0.07
C ASN A 233 39.90 -23.35 -0.98
N TYR A 234 39.38 -22.19 -0.50
CA TYR A 234 38.87 -21.13 -1.38
C TYR A 234 39.33 -19.78 -0.83
N ASP A 235 39.53 -18.82 -1.71
CA ASP A 235 39.93 -17.44 -1.32
C ASP A 235 38.70 -16.62 -0.86
N GLU A 236 37.51 -17.10 -1.15
CA GLU A 236 36.27 -16.43 -0.80
C GLU A 236 35.95 -16.57 0.69
N GLU A 237 35.33 -15.51 1.22
CA GLU A 237 34.74 -15.52 2.56
C GLU A 237 33.23 -15.51 2.47
N LEU A 238 32.60 -16.19 3.42
CA LEU A 238 31.17 -16.15 3.58
C LEU A 238 30.83 -15.17 4.70
N GLU A 239 30.22 -14.05 4.37
CA GLU A 239 29.74 -13.08 5.34
C GLU A 239 28.28 -13.39 5.70
N VAL A 240 28.00 -13.49 6.98
CA VAL A 240 26.65 -13.68 7.52
C VAL A 240 26.33 -12.60 8.54
N PHE A 241 25.04 -12.30 8.65
CA PHE A 241 24.51 -11.43 9.71
C PHE A 241 23.78 -12.31 10.72
N THR A 242 24.02 -12.08 12.01
CA THR A 242 23.30 -12.78 13.08
C THR A 242 22.91 -11.80 14.18
N THR A 243 21.70 -11.95 14.68
CA THR A 243 21.22 -11.24 15.87
C THR A 243 21.66 -11.94 17.17
N ARG A 244 22.25 -13.13 17.04
CA ARG A 244 22.71 -13.93 18.18
C ARG A 244 24.18 -14.32 18.02
N PRO A 245 25.09 -13.35 18.04
CA PRO A 245 26.53 -13.67 17.91
C PRO A 245 27.04 -14.55 19.08
N ASP A 246 26.38 -14.51 20.21
CA ASP A 246 26.67 -15.34 21.37
C ASP A 246 26.54 -16.85 21.09
N THR A 247 25.74 -17.23 20.09
CA THR A 247 25.50 -18.65 19.76
C THR A 247 26.48 -19.21 18.73
N LEU A 248 27.35 -18.37 18.17
CA LEU A 248 28.27 -18.80 17.10
C LEU A 248 29.17 -19.96 17.49
N PHE A 249 29.56 -20.04 18.75
CA PHE A 249 30.44 -21.09 19.24
C PHE A 249 29.78 -22.47 19.22
N GLY A 250 28.45 -22.52 19.09
CA GLY A 250 27.69 -23.78 18.95
C GLY A 250 27.39 -24.16 17.51
N ALA A 251 27.78 -23.33 16.53
CA ALA A 251 27.49 -23.59 15.12
C ALA A 251 28.39 -24.73 14.61
N THR A 252 27.77 -25.80 14.12
CA THR A 252 28.48 -26.98 13.60
C THR A 252 28.41 -27.08 12.08
N PHE A 253 27.51 -26.35 11.43
CA PHE A 253 27.38 -26.33 9.97
C PHE A 253 26.76 -25.01 9.53
N MET A 254 26.85 -24.74 8.25
CA MET A 254 26.27 -23.55 7.63
C MET A 254 25.63 -23.94 6.30
N VAL A 255 24.46 -23.36 6.01
CA VAL A 255 23.72 -23.60 4.78
C VAL A 255 23.77 -22.33 3.92
N VAL A 256 24.06 -22.49 2.66
CA VAL A 256 24.08 -21.41 1.67
C VAL A 256 23.17 -21.74 0.49
N ALA A 257 22.66 -20.71 -0.15
CA ALA A 257 21.86 -20.88 -1.36
C ALA A 257 22.75 -21.44 -2.48
N LYS A 258 22.19 -22.34 -3.29
CA LYS A 258 22.89 -22.97 -4.43
C LYS A 258 23.44 -21.90 -5.39
N GLU A 259 22.66 -20.86 -5.62
CA GLU A 259 23.01 -19.75 -6.50
C GLU A 259 24.25 -18.99 -5.99
N TRP A 260 24.36 -18.84 -4.68
CA TRP A 260 25.53 -18.20 -4.08
C TRP A 260 26.79 -19.05 -4.32
N ALA A 261 26.68 -20.34 -4.07
CA ALA A 261 27.80 -21.27 -4.25
C ALA A 261 28.24 -21.29 -5.72
N GLY A 262 27.31 -21.33 -6.66
CA GLY A 262 27.61 -21.31 -8.09
C GLY A 262 28.31 -20.04 -8.55
N LYS A 263 27.87 -18.89 -8.08
CA LYS A 263 28.48 -17.58 -8.40
C LYS A 263 29.93 -17.47 -7.92
N ASN A 264 30.23 -18.07 -6.78
CA ASN A 264 31.54 -17.97 -6.13
C ASN A 264 32.41 -19.22 -6.40
N GLY A 265 32.00 -20.10 -7.31
CA GLY A 265 32.78 -21.28 -7.69
C GLY A 265 32.94 -22.33 -6.58
N VAL A 266 32.14 -22.21 -5.53
CA VAL A 266 32.22 -23.10 -4.37
C VAL A 266 31.48 -24.41 -4.67
N ARG A 267 32.18 -25.54 -4.59
CA ARG A 267 31.55 -26.86 -4.73
C ARG A 267 30.87 -27.25 -3.42
N LEU A 268 29.57 -27.39 -3.48
CA LEU A 268 28.80 -27.87 -2.34
C LEU A 268 28.96 -29.39 -2.20
N LYS A 269 29.37 -29.84 -1.02
CA LYS A 269 29.41 -31.25 -0.71
C LYS A 269 28.11 -31.61 0.00
N ILE A 270 27.32 -32.42 -0.64
CA ILE A 270 26.11 -32.94 -0.01
C ILE A 270 26.55 -34.07 0.93
N MET A 271 26.33 -33.87 2.22
CA MET A 271 26.51 -34.92 3.21
C MET A 271 25.13 -35.44 3.58
N PHE A 272 24.91 -36.73 3.31
CA PHE A 272 23.69 -37.44 3.69
C PHE A 272 23.85 -37.98 5.11
#